data_05450597531535504d106d793e94e0b4
#
_entry.id   05450597531535504d106d793e94e0b4
#
_cell.length_a   1.000
_cell.length_b   1.000
_cell.length_c   1.000
_cell.angle_alpha   90.00
_cell.angle_beta   90.00
_cell.angle_gamma   90.00
#
_symmetry.space_group_name_H-M   'P 1'
#
loop_
_entity.id
_entity.type
_entity.pdbx_description
1 polymer ?
#
loop_
_entity_poly.entity_id
_entity_poly.type
_entity_poly.pdbx_seq_one_letter_code
_entity_poly.pdbx_strand_id
1 'polypeptide(L)'
;MKGILATLAVLLAAGAVAQKEDLKPAEAGSTASVCIDWWTTKNLWAGNPNTLNRKDRTTIRFDLTKYLAKGRVQKAELRMAVHPFGIYDENMFVIEQLMRERMELKPTDTLSDDAEKRVDFVIKADDKPPCLQRFDLTDCVNGLLYAGHTQLVLRLRDATVETRGNKKNKAEGLAVIANELKMEILP
;
A
#
# COMPACT_ATOMS: atom_id res chain seq x y z
N MET A 1 71.19 9.51 -10.37
CA MET A 1 69.89 9.09 -10.93
C MET A 1 69.00 8.66 -9.76
N LYS A 2 68.00 9.48 -9.42
CA LYS A 2 67.03 9.21 -8.32
C LYS A 2 65.75 8.70 -8.96
N GLY A 3 65.44 7.43 -8.74
CA GLY A 3 64.21 6.84 -9.22
C GLY A 3 63.02 7.26 -8.31
N ILE A 4 62.00 7.85 -8.91
CA ILE A 4 60.74 8.20 -8.23
C ILE A 4 59.83 6.96 -8.37
N LEU A 5 59.59 6.24 -7.26
CA LEU A 5 58.53 5.26 -7.17
C LEU A 5 57.18 6.02 -7.04
N ALA A 6 56.39 6.00 -8.08
CA ALA A 6 54.99 6.45 -8.03
C ALA A 6 54.13 5.31 -7.47
N THR A 7 53.73 5.42 -6.22
CA THR A 7 52.75 4.49 -5.62
C THR A 7 51.34 4.83 -6.12
N LEU A 8 50.84 4.00 -7.00
CA LEU A 8 49.47 4.08 -7.51
C LEU A 8 48.49 3.58 -6.42
N ALA A 9 47.91 4.50 -5.66
CA ALA A 9 46.84 4.16 -4.73
C ALA A 9 45.55 3.88 -5.54
N VAL A 10 45.21 2.61 -5.72
CA VAL A 10 43.93 2.18 -6.24
C VAL A 10 42.91 2.38 -5.14
N LEU A 11 42.12 3.48 -5.21
CA LEU A 11 40.92 3.65 -4.42
C LEU A 11 39.87 2.66 -4.93
N LEU A 12 39.77 1.52 -4.26
CA LEU A 12 38.61 0.64 -4.32
C LEU A 12 37.44 1.38 -3.68
N ALA A 13 36.68 2.12 -4.47
CA ALA A 13 35.35 2.57 -4.06
C ALA A 13 34.50 1.30 -3.90
N ALA A 14 34.41 0.79 -2.67
CA ALA A 14 33.40 -0.21 -2.32
C ALA A 14 32.04 0.45 -2.53
N GLY A 15 31.47 0.29 -3.71
CA GLY A 15 30.10 0.68 -3.99
C GLY A 15 29.21 -0.07 -2.99
N ALA A 16 28.64 0.64 -2.01
CA ALA A 16 27.64 0.07 -1.13
C ALA A 16 26.52 -0.46 -2.01
N VAL A 17 26.36 -1.78 -2.10
CA VAL A 17 25.23 -2.40 -2.79
C VAL A 17 23.99 -1.96 -2.03
N ALA A 18 23.11 -1.25 -2.72
CA ALA A 18 21.84 -0.83 -2.13
C ALA A 18 21.09 -2.07 -1.65
N GLN A 19 20.87 -2.16 -0.33
CA GLN A 19 20.19 -3.30 0.26
C GLN A 19 18.68 -3.03 0.28
N LYS A 20 17.91 -4.04 -0.08
CA LYS A 20 16.46 -4.03 0.00
C LYS A 20 15.99 -3.91 1.45
N GLU A 21 15.04 -3.03 1.69
CA GLU A 21 14.48 -2.78 3.02
C GLU A 21 12.98 -3.02 3.03
N ASP A 22 12.47 -3.60 4.11
CA ASP A 22 11.05 -3.75 4.38
C ASP A 22 10.56 -2.58 5.23
N LEU A 23 9.68 -1.75 4.66
CA LEU A 23 9.01 -0.66 5.35
C LEU A 23 7.61 -1.11 5.76
N LYS A 24 7.39 -1.24 7.06
CA LYS A 24 6.06 -1.54 7.60
C LYS A 24 5.19 -0.29 7.55
N PRO A 25 3.84 -0.44 7.46
CA PRO A 25 2.95 0.69 7.62
C PRO A 25 3.21 1.39 8.96
N ALA A 26 3.28 2.72 8.92
CA ALA A 26 3.31 3.53 10.13
C ALA A 26 1.93 3.51 10.83
N GLU A 27 0.88 3.37 10.03
CA GLU A 27 -0.50 3.27 10.49
C GLU A 27 -1.35 2.57 9.42
N ALA A 28 -2.35 1.79 9.83
CA ALA A 28 -3.36 1.24 8.95
C ALA A 28 -4.67 0.99 9.70
N GLY A 29 -5.80 1.17 9.03
CA GLY A 29 -7.10 0.92 9.62
C GLY A 29 -8.20 0.86 8.57
N SER A 30 -9.35 0.32 8.95
CA SER A 30 -10.53 0.22 8.12
C SER A 30 -11.73 0.88 8.77
N THR A 31 -12.60 1.47 7.95
CA THR A 31 -13.90 1.96 8.37
C THR A 31 -14.96 1.73 7.28
N ALA A 32 -16.21 1.70 7.69
CA ALA A 32 -17.36 1.56 6.82
C ALA A 32 -17.83 2.91 6.29
N SER A 33 -18.26 2.95 5.04
CA SER A 33 -18.84 4.15 4.43
C SER A 33 -20.14 4.66 5.10
N VAL A 34 -20.82 3.78 5.82
CA VAL A 34 -22.10 4.10 6.51
C VAL A 34 -21.93 4.41 7.99
N CYS A 35 -20.73 4.24 8.55
CA CYS A 35 -20.44 4.48 9.96
C CYS A 35 -18.99 4.96 10.12
N ILE A 36 -18.75 6.23 9.84
CA ILE A 36 -17.42 6.86 9.89
C ILE A 36 -16.82 6.93 11.31
N ASP A 37 -17.65 6.76 12.34
CA ASP A 37 -17.20 6.75 13.74
C ASP A 37 -16.58 5.40 14.14
N TRP A 38 -16.70 4.38 13.29
CA TRP A 38 -16.16 3.05 13.57
C TRP A 38 -14.86 2.82 12.80
N TRP A 39 -13.77 2.90 13.53
CA TRP A 39 -12.41 2.67 13.05
C TRP A 39 -11.82 1.42 13.70
N THR A 40 -11.20 0.55 12.91
CA THR A 40 -10.50 -0.63 13.42
C THR A 40 -9.13 -0.78 12.81
N THR A 41 -8.12 -1.00 13.65
CA THR A 41 -6.76 -1.35 13.25
C THR A 41 -6.50 -2.86 13.33
N LYS A 42 -7.45 -3.62 13.90
CA LYS A 42 -7.30 -5.08 14.09
C LYS A 42 -7.62 -5.86 12.82
N ASN A 43 -8.61 -5.42 12.06
CA ASN A 43 -9.07 -6.07 10.84
C ASN A 43 -9.08 -5.07 9.71
N LEU A 44 -8.23 -5.26 8.73
CA LEU A 44 -8.12 -4.43 7.53
C LEU A 44 -8.97 -5.04 6.42
N TRP A 45 -10.06 -4.39 6.05
CA TRP A 45 -11.08 -4.94 5.16
C TRP A 45 -11.35 -4.03 3.97
N ALA A 46 -11.55 -4.64 2.81
CA ALA A 46 -12.11 -3.96 1.65
C ALA A 46 -13.30 -4.78 1.13
N GLY A 47 -14.45 -4.12 0.99
CA GLY A 47 -15.71 -4.75 0.59
C GLY A 47 -16.77 -4.65 1.67
N ASN A 48 -17.62 -5.67 1.77
CA ASN A 48 -18.70 -5.76 2.73
C ASN A 48 -18.48 -6.93 3.71
N PRO A 49 -17.88 -6.69 4.88
CA PRO A 49 -17.54 -7.76 5.83
C PRO A 49 -18.76 -8.35 6.55
N ASN A 50 -19.95 -7.82 6.34
CA ASN A 50 -21.17 -8.31 6.97
C ASN A 50 -22.39 -8.18 6.04
N THR A 51 -23.53 -8.65 6.51
CA THR A 51 -24.79 -8.62 5.74
C THR A 51 -25.51 -7.28 5.70
N LEU A 52 -24.97 -6.23 6.31
CA LEU A 52 -25.63 -4.93 6.49
C LEU A 52 -25.36 -3.95 5.35
N ASN A 53 -24.95 -4.44 4.18
CA ASN A 53 -24.63 -3.61 3.01
C ASN A 53 -23.59 -2.52 3.29
N ARG A 54 -22.61 -2.82 4.15
CA ARG A 54 -21.46 -1.96 4.43
C ARG A 54 -20.50 -1.96 3.25
N LYS A 55 -19.77 -0.87 3.13
CA LYS A 55 -18.67 -0.74 2.16
C LYS A 55 -17.42 -0.32 2.94
N ASP A 56 -16.66 -1.31 3.40
CA ASP A 56 -15.44 -1.05 4.13
C ASP A 56 -14.29 -0.74 3.17
N ARG A 57 -13.45 0.20 3.56
CA ARG A 57 -12.21 0.57 2.90
C ARG A 57 -11.08 0.54 3.91
N THR A 58 -9.91 0.12 3.46
CA THR A 58 -8.69 0.16 4.27
C THR A 58 -7.82 1.32 3.83
N THR A 59 -7.38 2.14 4.77
CA THR A 59 -6.39 3.19 4.55
C THR A 59 -5.08 2.81 5.23
N ILE A 60 -3.96 3.03 4.55
CA ILE A 60 -2.62 2.59 4.95
C ILE A 60 -1.67 3.77 4.76
N ARG A 61 -0.87 4.10 5.77
CA ARG A 61 0.14 5.15 5.72
C ARG A 61 1.54 4.57 5.88
N PHE A 62 2.43 4.94 4.96
CA PHE A 62 3.87 4.67 5.05
C PHE A 62 4.64 5.97 5.26
N ASP A 63 5.63 5.93 6.16
CA ASP A 63 6.53 7.05 6.40
C ASP A 63 7.76 6.92 5.51
N LEU A 64 7.95 7.88 4.60
CA LEU A 64 9.04 7.94 3.63
C LEU A 64 10.17 8.88 4.06
N THR A 65 10.11 9.47 5.27
CA THR A 65 11.05 10.51 5.75
C THR A 65 12.51 10.13 5.54
N LYS A 66 12.87 8.86 5.82
CA LYS A 66 14.26 8.39 5.66
C LYS A 66 14.77 8.35 4.21
N TYR A 67 13.86 8.39 3.23
CA TYR A 67 14.22 8.38 1.80
C TYR A 67 14.25 9.79 1.20
N LEU A 68 13.72 10.79 1.90
CA LEU A 68 13.64 12.16 1.38
C LEU A 68 15.02 12.71 0.99
N ALA A 69 16.05 12.48 1.83
CA ALA A 69 17.41 12.94 1.56
C ALA A 69 18.05 12.26 0.33
N LYS A 70 17.55 11.08 -0.09
CA LYS A 70 18.00 10.36 -1.28
C LYS A 70 17.34 10.90 -2.55
N GLY A 71 16.22 11.61 -2.43
CA GLY A 71 15.44 12.21 -3.50
C GLY A 71 14.70 11.21 -4.40
N ARG A 72 15.14 9.95 -4.42
CA ARG A 72 14.47 8.87 -5.15
C ARG A 72 14.88 7.50 -4.63
N VAL A 73 14.07 6.49 -4.96
CA VAL A 73 14.36 5.07 -4.75
C VAL A 73 14.46 4.34 -6.09
N GLN A 74 15.20 3.24 -6.16
CA GLN A 74 15.32 2.42 -7.37
C GLN A 74 14.06 1.57 -7.57
N LYS A 75 13.45 1.09 -6.48
CA LYS A 75 12.22 0.30 -6.50
C LYS A 75 11.42 0.52 -5.22
N ALA A 76 10.09 0.58 -5.37
CA ALA A 76 9.13 0.51 -4.28
C ALA A 76 8.01 -0.46 -4.66
N GLU A 77 7.90 -1.59 -3.96
CA GLU A 77 6.91 -2.64 -4.23
C GLU A 77 6.02 -2.84 -3.00
N LEU A 78 4.72 -2.51 -3.14
CA LEU A 78 3.74 -2.85 -2.11
C LEU A 78 3.49 -4.35 -2.15
N ARG A 79 3.59 -5.00 -0.99
CA ARG A 79 3.28 -6.42 -0.80
C ARG A 79 2.21 -6.57 0.25
N MET A 80 1.21 -7.37 -0.04
CA MET A 80 0.17 -7.74 0.90
C MET A 80 -0.31 -9.16 0.67
N ALA A 81 -0.59 -9.87 1.75
CA ALA A 81 -1.33 -11.11 1.71
C ALA A 81 -2.79 -10.83 2.04
N VAL A 82 -3.71 -11.38 1.26
CA VAL A 82 -5.14 -11.16 1.43
C VAL A 82 -5.90 -12.47 1.56
N HIS A 83 -6.97 -12.44 2.35
CA HIS A 83 -7.96 -13.51 2.47
C HIS A 83 -9.26 -13.07 1.80
N PRO A 84 -9.60 -13.58 0.60
CA PRO A 84 -10.90 -13.35 0.00
C PRO A 84 -12.00 -14.05 0.80
N PHE A 85 -13.16 -13.43 0.85
CA PHE A 85 -14.35 -14.03 1.46
C PHE A 85 -15.61 -13.68 0.68
N GLY A 86 -16.48 -14.64 0.49
CA GLY A 86 -17.79 -14.45 -0.12
C GLY A 86 -17.79 -13.95 -1.57
N ILE A 87 -16.65 -13.93 -2.25
CA ILE A 87 -16.54 -13.60 -3.67
C ILE A 87 -17.31 -14.63 -4.45
N TYR A 88 -18.23 -14.17 -5.30
CA TYR A 88 -19.17 -15.07 -5.99
C TYR A 88 -18.64 -15.56 -7.33
N ASP A 89 -17.91 -14.70 -8.03
CA ASP A 89 -17.32 -14.94 -9.33
C ASP A 89 -15.93 -14.30 -9.34
N GLU A 90 -15.91 -12.99 -9.49
CA GLU A 90 -14.70 -12.17 -9.34
C GLU A 90 -15.04 -10.78 -8.80
N ASN A 91 -14.13 -10.21 -8.02
CA ASN A 91 -14.20 -8.83 -7.57
C ASN A 91 -12.97 -8.05 -7.99
N MET A 92 -13.20 -6.83 -8.46
CA MET A 92 -12.15 -5.86 -8.77
C MET A 92 -11.87 -4.99 -7.55
N PHE A 93 -10.63 -5.00 -7.13
CA PHE A 93 -10.11 -4.16 -6.05
C PHE A 93 -9.24 -3.05 -6.63
N VAL A 94 -9.26 -1.89 -5.97
CA VAL A 94 -8.51 -0.71 -6.41
C VAL A 94 -7.65 -0.21 -5.27
N ILE A 95 -6.38 0.06 -5.57
CA ILE A 95 -5.45 0.79 -4.71
C ILE A 95 -5.37 2.22 -5.24
N GLU A 96 -5.70 3.17 -4.38
CA GLU A 96 -5.68 4.60 -4.65
C GLU A 96 -4.67 5.27 -3.74
N GLN A 97 -3.99 6.32 -4.22
CA GLN A 97 -3.19 7.21 -3.39
C GLN A 97 -4.05 8.41 -2.98
N LEU A 98 -4.07 8.75 -1.70
CA LEU A 98 -4.60 10.03 -1.24
C LEU A 98 -3.56 11.12 -1.53
N MET A 99 -3.99 12.18 -2.20
CA MET A 99 -3.10 13.22 -2.72
C MET A 99 -2.63 14.21 -1.66
N ARG A 100 -3.34 14.31 -0.53
CA ARG A 100 -2.97 15.15 0.59
C ARG A 100 -2.24 14.34 1.64
N GLU A 101 -1.19 14.91 2.20
CA GLU A 101 -0.47 14.29 3.33
C GLU A 101 -1.40 14.10 4.54
N ARG A 102 -1.17 13.00 5.24
CA ARG A 102 -1.86 12.64 6.49
C ARG A 102 -0.81 12.31 7.54
N MET A 103 -0.63 13.19 8.52
CA MET A 103 0.27 12.90 9.65
C MET A 103 -0.30 11.80 10.55
N GLU A 104 -1.62 11.69 10.58
CA GLU A 104 -2.39 10.70 11.32
C GLU A 104 -3.61 10.31 10.48
N LEU A 105 -3.94 9.01 10.44
CA LEU A 105 -5.12 8.53 9.72
C LEU A 105 -6.39 8.77 10.54
N LYS A 106 -7.44 9.18 9.83
CA LYS A 106 -8.78 9.37 10.40
C LYS A 106 -9.80 8.53 9.63
N PRO A 107 -10.91 8.12 10.25
CA PRO A 107 -11.99 7.41 9.56
C PRO A 107 -12.46 8.10 8.29
N THR A 108 -12.51 9.45 8.29
CA THR A 108 -12.90 10.27 7.14
C THR A 108 -11.96 10.16 5.94
N ASP A 109 -10.70 9.76 6.13
CA ASP A 109 -9.75 9.59 5.02
C ASP A 109 -10.18 8.47 4.07
N THR A 110 -10.93 7.48 4.56
CA THR A 110 -11.48 6.41 3.72
C THR A 110 -12.52 6.90 2.72
N LEU A 111 -13.13 8.07 2.96
CA LEU A 111 -14.15 8.71 2.13
C LEU A 111 -13.60 9.92 1.36
N SER A 112 -12.31 10.23 1.48
CA SER A 112 -11.71 11.39 0.85
C SER A 112 -11.86 11.36 -0.68
N ASP A 113 -12.19 12.50 -1.28
CA ASP A 113 -12.30 12.67 -2.73
C ASP A 113 -10.96 13.00 -3.39
N ASP A 114 -9.91 13.25 -2.60
CA ASP A 114 -8.57 13.58 -3.07
C ASP A 114 -7.73 12.35 -3.41
N ALA A 115 -8.36 11.29 -3.89
CA ALA A 115 -7.72 10.02 -4.22
C ALA A 115 -7.51 9.85 -5.72
N GLU A 116 -6.33 9.36 -6.09
CA GLU A 116 -6.00 8.96 -7.46
C GLU A 116 -5.77 7.46 -7.53
N LYS A 117 -6.42 6.80 -8.50
CA LYS A 117 -6.21 5.38 -8.77
C LYS A 117 -4.76 5.13 -9.18
N ARG A 118 -4.12 4.15 -8.55
CA ARG A 118 -2.77 3.71 -8.91
C ARG A 118 -2.76 2.35 -9.56
N VAL A 119 -3.46 1.39 -8.98
CA VAL A 119 -3.49 0.01 -9.43
C VAL A 119 -4.87 -0.58 -9.23
N ASP A 120 -5.29 -1.46 -10.12
CA ASP A 120 -6.41 -2.38 -9.91
C ASP A 120 -5.95 -3.83 -10.03
N PHE A 121 -6.65 -4.72 -9.37
CA PHE A 121 -6.43 -6.16 -9.43
C PHE A 121 -7.73 -6.92 -9.21
N VAL A 122 -7.77 -8.15 -9.69
CA VAL A 122 -8.95 -9.01 -9.59
C VAL A 122 -8.64 -10.17 -8.66
N ILE A 123 -9.59 -10.50 -7.80
CA ILE A 123 -9.61 -11.73 -7.01
C ILE A 123 -10.82 -12.54 -7.44
N LYS A 124 -10.60 -13.81 -7.74
CA LYS A 124 -11.62 -14.75 -8.16
C LYS A 124 -12.12 -15.63 -7.02
N ALA A 125 -13.29 -16.21 -7.19
CA ALA A 125 -13.91 -17.07 -6.19
C ALA A 125 -13.12 -18.35 -5.88
N ASP A 126 -12.29 -18.83 -6.83
CA ASP A 126 -11.45 -19.99 -6.70
C ASP A 126 -10.02 -19.73 -6.24
N ASP A 127 -9.65 -18.45 -6.05
CA ASP A 127 -8.35 -18.07 -5.52
C ASP A 127 -8.18 -18.58 -4.09
N LYS A 128 -7.09 -19.34 -3.87
CA LYS A 128 -6.82 -19.97 -2.57
C LYS A 128 -6.10 -19.01 -1.63
N PRO A 129 -6.66 -18.71 -0.44
CA PRO A 129 -5.99 -17.86 0.53
C PRO A 129 -4.79 -18.57 1.21
N PRO A 130 -3.75 -17.83 1.64
CA PRO A 130 -3.61 -16.39 1.41
C PRO A 130 -3.17 -16.08 -0.01
N CYS A 131 -3.84 -15.12 -0.67
CA CYS A 131 -3.45 -14.63 -1.98
C CYS A 131 -2.38 -13.53 -1.80
N LEU A 132 -1.18 -13.78 -2.35
CA LEU A 132 -0.10 -12.79 -2.31
C LEU A 132 -0.24 -11.80 -3.47
N GLN A 133 -0.33 -10.52 -3.16
CA GLN A 133 -0.40 -9.43 -4.10
C GLN A 133 0.87 -8.57 -4.04
N ARG A 134 1.34 -8.13 -5.23
CA ARG A 134 2.53 -7.28 -5.37
C ARG A 134 2.27 -6.20 -6.39
N PHE A 135 2.57 -4.95 -6.04
CA PHE A 135 2.32 -3.81 -6.90
C PHE A 135 3.55 -2.90 -6.93
N ASP A 136 4.01 -2.59 -8.13
CA ASP A 136 5.07 -1.60 -8.32
C ASP A 136 4.48 -0.19 -8.13
N LEU A 137 4.97 0.51 -7.12
CA LEU A 137 4.63 1.89 -6.79
C LEU A 137 5.85 2.82 -6.88
N THR A 138 6.88 2.43 -7.61
CA THR A 138 8.14 3.16 -7.71
C THR A 138 7.93 4.60 -8.16
N ASP A 139 7.17 4.80 -9.25
CA ASP A 139 6.90 6.14 -9.78
C ASP A 139 6.06 6.98 -8.81
N CYS A 140 5.11 6.35 -8.10
CA CYS A 140 4.30 6.99 -7.08
C CYS A 140 5.17 7.50 -5.92
N VAL A 141 6.04 6.63 -5.38
CA VAL A 141 6.96 6.99 -4.29
C VAL A 141 7.94 8.07 -4.74
N ASN A 142 8.53 7.93 -5.93
CA ASN A 142 9.48 8.91 -6.46
C ASN A 142 8.83 10.27 -6.73
N GLY A 143 7.59 10.29 -7.21
CA GLY A 143 6.83 11.53 -7.38
C GLY A 143 6.61 12.28 -6.06
N LEU A 144 6.28 11.54 -4.98
CA LEU A 144 6.14 12.11 -3.64
C LEU A 144 7.47 12.66 -3.11
N LEU A 145 8.56 11.88 -3.20
CA LEU A 145 9.89 12.32 -2.73
C LEU A 145 10.38 13.53 -3.51
N TYR A 146 10.16 13.57 -4.82
CA TYR A 146 10.49 14.74 -5.65
C TYR A 146 9.72 16.00 -5.24
N ALA A 147 8.45 15.86 -4.87
CA ALA A 147 7.62 16.94 -4.36
C ALA A 147 7.92 17.33 -2.89
N GLY A 148 8.85 16.64 -2.22
CA GLY A 148 9.21 16.90 -0.82
C GLY A 148 8.25 16.28 0.20
N HIS A 149 7.36 15.40 -0.23
CA HIS A 149 6.41 14.71 0.66
C HIS A 149 7.07 13.54 1.37
N THR A 150 6.67 13.32 2.62
CA THR A 150 7.22 12.27 3.49
C THR A 150 6.22 11.16 3.79
N GLN A 151 4.98 11.28 3.29
CA GLN A 151 3.93 10.33 3.58
C GLN A 151 3.33 9.77 2.29
N LEU A 152 3.28 8.44 2.18
CA LEU A 152 2.47 7.75 1.19
C LEU A 152 1.23 7.22 1.88
N VAL A 153 0.06 7.68 1.48
CA VAL A 153 -1.21 7.20 2.00
C VAL A 153 -1.96 6.49 0.89
N LEU A 154 -2.22 5.21 1.09
CA LEU A 154 -2.94 4.35 0.18
C LEU A 154 -4.33 4.02 0.73
N ARG A 155 -5.31 3.91 -0.16
CA ARG A 155 -6.64 3.42 0.14
C ARG A 155 -6.94 2.20 -0.72
N LEU A 156 -7.38 1.12 -0.07
CA LEU A 156 -7.84 -0.10 -0.72
C LEU A 156 -9.36 -0.17 -0.62
N ARG A 157 -10.03 -0.40 -1.74
CA ARG A 157 -11.49 -0.58 -1.82
C ARG A 157 -11.88 -1.69 -2.78
N ASP A 158 -13.07 -2.24 -2.59
CA ASP A 158 -13.72 -3.17 -3.51
C ASP A 158 -14.63 -2.41 -4.47
N ALA A 159 -14.14 -2.17 -5.69
CA ALA A 159 -14.89 -1.43 -6.70
C ALA A 159 -16.13 -2.19 -7.18
N THR A 160 -16.11 -3.52 -7.16
CA THR A 160 -17.24 -4.35 -7.54
C THR A 160 -18.40 -4.20 -6.56
N VAL A 161 -18.12 -4.34 -5.25
CA VAL A 161 -19.16 -4.17 -4.21
C VAL A 161 -19.67 -2.73 -4.18
N GLU A 162 -18.80 -1.74 -4.37
CA GLU A 162 -19.19 -0.33 -4.39
C GLU A 162 -20.11 0.01 -5.56
N THR A 163 -19.88 -0.58 -6.73
CA THR A 163 -20.67 -0.29 -7.94
C THR A 163 -21.99 -1.05 -7.98
N ARG A 164 -21.96 -2.36 -7.74
CA ARG A 164 -23.17 -3.19 -7.88
C ARG A 164 -23.97 -3.41 -6.60
N GLY A 165 -23.40 -2.98 -5.46
CA GLY A 165 -23.89 -3.37 -4.15
C GLY A 165 -23.59 -4.85 -3.83
N ASN A 166 -24.03 -5.27 -2.65
CA ASN A 166 -23.82 -6.63 -2.16
C ASN A 166 -24.84 -7.62 -2.77
N LYS A 167 -24.36 -8.68 -3.41
CA LYS A 167 -25.24 -9.76 -3.89
C LYS A 167 -25.77 -10.56 -2.69
N LYS A 168 -27.09 -10.71 -2.61
CA LYS A 168 -27.78 -11.59 -1.66
C LYS A 168 -27.54 -11.26 -0.17
N ASN A 169 -27.21 -10.02 0.18
CA ASN A 169 -26.94 -9.62 1.58
C ASN A 169 -25.93 -10.55 2.31
N LYS A 170 -24.88 -10.96 1.63
CA LYS A 170 -23.80 -11.79 2.20
C LYS A 170 -22.54 -10.96 2.36
N ALA A 171 -21.70 -11.36 3.31
CA ALA A 171 -20.35 -10.81 3.42
C ALA A 171 -19.56 -11.11 2.14
N GLU A 172 -18.88 -10.11 1.59
CA GLU A 172 -18.14 -10.20 0.34
C GLU A 172 -16.98 -9.19 0.33
N GLY A 173 -15.79 -9.61 -0.07
CA GLY A 173 -14.63 -8.75 -0.13
C GLY A 173 -13.32 -9.46 0.19
N LEU A 174 -12.37 -8.73 0.74
CA LEU A 174 -11.12 -9.29 1.24
C LEU A 174 -10.73 -8.73 2.62
N ALA A 175 -9.98 -9.53 3.37
CA ALA A 175 -9.28 -9.11 4.57
C ALA A 175 -7.78 -9.05 4.26
N VAL A 176 -7.11 -7.95 4.61
CA VAL A 176 -5.66 -7.81 4.50
C VAL A 176 -5.01 -8.35 5.78
N ILE A 177 -4.01 -9.20 5.63
CA ILE A 177 -3.23 -9.72 6.75
C ILE A 177 -2.22 -8.65 7.18
N ALA A 178 -2.48 -7.99 8.29
CA ALA A 178 -1.74 -6.79 8.70
C ALA A 178 -0.24 -7.01 8.88
N ASN A 179 0.19 -8.17 9.40
CA ASN A 179 1.61 -8.50 9.58
C ASN A 179 2.34 -8.88 8.28
N GLU A 180 1.61 -9.14 7.19
CA GLU A 180 2.13 -9.40 5.85
C GLU A 180 2.02 -8.18 4.92
N LEU A 181 1.58 -7.04 5.45
CA LEU A 181 1.47 -5.79 4.73
C LEU A 181 2.75 -4.98 4.88
N LYS A 182 3.44 -4.72 3.77
CA LYS A 182 4.70 -3.97 3.76
C LYS A 182 4.99 -3.35 2.40
N MET A 183 5.86 -2.33 2.40
CA MET A 183 6.50 -1.79 1.22
C MET A 183 7.95 -2.28 1.17
N GLU A 184 8.35 -3.00 0.14
CA GLU A 184 9.76 -3.28 -0.10
C GLU A 184 10.39 -2.12 -0.86
N ILE A 185 11.41 -1.50 -0.27
CA ILE A 185 12.13 -0.38 -0.86
C ILE A 185 13.55 -0.82 -1.22
N LEU A 186 13.97 -0.55 -2.44
CA LEU A 186 15.37 -0.53 -2.86
C LEU A 186 15.79 0.92 -3.02
N PRO A 187 16.57 1.45 -2.08
CA PRO A 187 16.95 2.86 -2.04
C PRO A 187 17.82 3.30 -3.20
#